data_965026fdb75207caa8cadadd5816bc0d
#
_entry.id   965026fdb75207caa8cadadd5816bc0d
#
_cell.length_a   1.000
_cell.length_b   1.000
_cell.length_c   1.000
_cell.angle_alpha   90.00
_cell.angle_beta   90.00
_cell.angle_gamma   90.00
#
_symmetry.space_group_name_H-M   'P 1'
#
loop_
_entity.id
_entity.type
_entity.pdbx_description
1 polymer ?
#
loop_
_entity_poly.entity_id
_entity_poly.type
_entity_poly.pdbx_seq_one_letter_code
_entity_poly.pdbx_strand_id
1 'polypeptide(L)'
;MGLAIAHQLARRGRRVQVISRRRSEAAGFVAAGMLAPHAEGLSGDLLRLGQASLELIPRWVAQIELDGGMTCGLRSCGIVVPFCSSEERDQYPTATWGLSLNRPQLEQDIPGIGSDWQAGLLFEQDGQIDNRRQLMRALERACTGLGVQFMEGTEVLE
;
A
#
# COMPACT_ATOMS: atom_id res chain seq x y z
N MET A 1 -7.19 0.42 8.70
CA MET A 1 -7.91 -0.87 8.63
C MET A 1 -9.42 -0.71 8.85
N GLY A 2 -9.89 -0.07 9.91
CA GLY A 2 -11.31 0.05 10.26
C GLY A 2 -12.22 0.55 9.12
N LEU A 3 -11.84 1.61 8.41
CA LEU A 3 -12.62 2.11 7.27
C LEU A 3 -12.75 1.11 6.12
N ALA A 4 -11.72 0.33 5.82
CA ALA A 4 -11.78 -0.70 4.78
C ALA A 4 -12.77 -1.81 5.13
N ILE A 5 -12.78 -2.23 6.40
CA ILE A 5 -13.76 -3.21 6.93
C ILE A 5 -15.17 -2.62 6.89
N ALA A 6 -15.33 -1.38 7.36
CA ALA A 6 -16.62 -0.68 7.36
C ALA A 6 -17.21 -0.57 5.96
N HIS A 7 -16.40 -0.17 4.98
CA HIS A 7 -16.80 -0.10 3.57
C HIS A 7 -17.29 -1.46 3.05
N GLN A 8 -16.52 -2.54 3.28
CA GLN A 8 -16.90 -3.87 2.81
C GLN A 8 -18.18 -4.40 3.48
N LEU A 9 -18.37 -4.14 4.76
CA LEU A 9 -19.60 -4.53 5.47
C LEU A 9 -20.81 -3.73 5.00
N ALA A 10 -20.67 -2.41 4.83
CA ALA A 10 -21.74 -1.55 4.35
C ALA A 10 -22.17 -1.94 2.93
N ARG A 11 -21.24 -2.24 2.02
CA ARG A 11 -21.55 -2.75 0.67
C ARG A 11 -22.32 -4.08 0.68
N ARG A 12 -22.19 -4.87 1.76
CA ARG A 12 -22.97 -6.09 1.97
C ARG A 12 -24.31 -5.83 2.69
N GLY A 13 -24.74 -4.58 2.75
CA GLY A 13 -26.01 -4.19 3.37
C GLY A 13 -26.03 -4.25 4.89
N ARG A 14 -24.86 -4.30 5.55
CA ARG A 14 -24.79 -4.29 7.02
C ARG A 14 -24.84 -2.85 7.53
N ARG A 15 -25.57 -2.63 8.62
CA ARG A 15 -25.50 -1.38 9.38
C ARG A 15 -24.16 -1.33 10.11
N VAL A 16 -23.38 -0.29 9.86
CA VAL A 16 -22.01 -0.16 10.38
C VAL A 16 -21.86 1.17 11.09
N GLN A 17 -21.17 1.14 12.21
CA GLN A 17 -20.75 2.32 12.96
C GLN A 17 -19.23 2.26 13.14
N VAL A 18 -18.56 3.38 12.85
CA VAL A 18 -17.13 3.56 13.08
C VAL A 18 -16.94 4.49 14.27
N ILE A 19 -16.30 4.00 15.30
CA ILE A 19 -16.03 4.74 16.53
C ILE A 19 -14.55 5.13 16.52
N SER A 20 -14.24 6.39 16.78
CA SER A 20 -12.84 6.86 16.87
C SER A 20 -12.70 8.05 17.83
N ARG A 21 -11.56 8.12 18.51
CA ARG A 21 -11.20 9.30 19.28
C ARG A 21 -10.97 10.50 18.36
N ARG A 22 -10.11 10.32 17.33
CA ARG A 22 -9.81 11.33 16.30
C ARG A 22 -9.47 10.64 14.99
N ARG A 23 -10.25 10.85 13.94
CA ARG A 23 -9.97 10.26 12.61
C ARG A 23 -8.68 10.75 11.98
N SER A 24 -8.32 12.01 12.22
CA SER A 24 -7.08 12.60 11.71
C SER A 24 -5.79 11.95 12.26
N GLU A 25 -5.88 11.24 13.37
CA GLU A 25 -4.77 10.50 13.99
C GLU A 25 -4.61 9.08 13.41
N ALA A 26 -5.50 8.65 12.51
CA ALA A 26 -5.42 7.31 11.94
C ALA A 26 -4.12 7.13 11.15
N ALA A 27 -3.43 6.01 11.37
CA ALA A 27 -2.15 5.68 10.75
C ALA A 27 -2.15 5.79 9.22
N GLY A 28 -3.30 5.59 8.56
CA GLY A 28 -3.44 5.76 7.12
C GLY A 28 -3.14 7.18 6.61
N PHE A 29 -3.19 8.22 7.46
CA PHE A 29 -2.83 9.59 7.07
C PHE A 29 -1.32 9.86 7.12
N VAL A 30 -0.54 9.00 7.79
CA VAL A 30 0.93 9.13 7.93
C VAL A 30 1.69 7.99 7.26
N ALA A 31 1.02 6.95 6.80
CA ALA A 31 1.62 5.84 6.07
C ALA A 31 2.33 6.31 4.81
N ALA A 32 3.42 5.65 4.40
CA ALA A 32 4.16 5.98 3.18
C ALA A 32 3.35 5.69 1.91
N GLY A 33 2.49 4.68 1.95
CA GLY A 33 1.65 4.28 0.82
C GLY A 33 2.28 3.21 -0.07
N MET A 34 3.42 2.64 0.31
CA MET A 34 4.03 1.52 -0.43
C MET A 34 3.15 0.27 -0.34
N LEU A 35 3.06 -0.43 -1.46
CA LEU A 35 2.42 -1.73 -1.64
C LEU A 35 3.50 -2.69 -2.11
N ALA A 36 4.36 -3.11 -1.20
CA ALA A 36 5.70 -3.56 -1.52
C ALA A 36 6.15 -4.81 -0.75
N PRO A 37 5.37 -5.90 -0.72
CA PRO A 37 5.75 -7.10 0.04
C PRO A 37 7.07 -7.72 -0.42
N HIS A 38 7.41 -7.57 -1.70
CA HIS A 38 8.67 -8.08 -2.22
C HIS A 38 9.82 -7.12 -1.93
N ALA A 39 9.65 -5.83 -2.19
CA ALA A 39 10.69 -4.82 -1.92
C ALA A 39 10.96 -4.62 -0.42
N GLU A 40 10.05 -4.99 0.47
CA GLU A 40 10.28 -5.03 1.92
C GLU A 40 10.93 -6.33 2.40
N GLY A 41 11.23 -7.26 1.51
CA GLY A 41 11.88 -8.53 1.86
C GLY A 41 11.05 -9.42 2.79
N LEU A 42 9.72 -9.36 2.70
CA LEU A 42 8.86 -10.18 3.52
C LEU A 42 9.06 -11.67 3.23
N SER A 43 8.77 -12.52 4.21
CA SER A 43 8.94 -13.97 4.08
C SER A 43 7.77 -14.74 4.68
N GLY A 44 7.69 -16.04 4.38
CA GLY A 44 6.70 -16.95 4.95
C GLY A 44 5.25 -16.51 4.75
N ASP A 45 4.44 -16.61 5.80
CA ASP A 45 3.02 -16.27 5.76
C ASP A 45 2.75 -14.79 5.50
N LEU A 46 3.67 -13.91 5.93
CA LEU A 46 3.53 -12.47 5.74
C LEU A 46 3.71 -12.10 4.27
N LEU A 47 4.66 -12.72 3.57
CA LEU A 47 4.81 -12.55 2.12
C LEU A 47 3.57 -13.05 1.38
N ARG A 48 3.06 -14.25 1.72
CA ARG A 48 1.83 -14.79 1.11
C ARG A 48 0.62 -13.87 1.29
N LEU A 49 0.46 -13.31 2.49
CA LEU A 49 -0.59 -12.34 2.76
C LEU A 49 -0.42 -11.06 1.95
N GLY A 50 0.81 -10.56 1.85
CA GLY A 50 1.15 -9.38 1.04
C GLY A 50 0.85 -9.58 -0.44
N GLN A 51 1.24 -10.72 -1.00
CA GLN A 51 0.95 -11.08 -2.40
C GLN A 51 -0.56 -11.17 -2.67
N ALA A 52 -1.31 -11.88 -1.82
CA ALA A 52 -2.77 -11.95 -1.93
C ALA A 52 -3.41 -10.55 -1.81
N SER A 53 -2.84 -9.67 -1.00
CA SER A 53 -3.30 -8.28 -0.90
C SER A 53 -3.04 -7.52 -2.19
N LEU A 54 -1.86 -7.65 -2.81
CA LEU A 54 -1.53 -6.99 -4.09
C LEU A 54 -2.51 -7.38 -5.19
N GLU A 55 -2.89 -8.65 -5.29
CA GLU A 55 -3.88 -9.13 -6.27
C GLU A 55 -5.26 -8.49 -6.09
N LEU A 56 -5.64 -8.20 -4.84
CA LEU A 56 -6.95 -7.64 -4.51
C LEU A 56 -7.01 -6.11 -4.64
N ILE A 57 -5.88 -5.41 -4.41
CA ILE A 57 -5.84 -3.95 -4.31
C ILE A 57 -6.39 -3.23 -5.53
N PRO A 58 -6.05 -3.57 -6.80
CA PRO A 58 -6.55 -2.82 -7.95
C PRO A 58 -8.08 -2.81 -8.01
N ARG A 59 -8.70 -3.97 -7.82
CA ARG A 59 -10.16 -4.10 -7.81
C ARG A 59 -10.80 -3.40 -6.63
N TRP A 60 -10.18 -3.49 -5.46
CA TRP A 60 -10.66 -2.85 -4.25
C TRP A 60 -10.57 -1.32 -4.34
N VAL A 61 -9.46 -0.78 -4.86
CA VAL A 61 -9.28 0.66 -5.07
C VAL A 61 -10.29 1.18 -6.08
N ALA A 62 -10.46 0.52 -7.23
CA ALA A 62 -11.46 0.92 -8.23
C ALA A 62 -12.88 1.00 -7.63
N GLN A 63 -13.21 0.08 -6.71
CA GLN A 63 -14.51 0.10 -6.05
C GLN A 63 -14.65 1.27 -5.07
N ILE A 64 -13.58 1.62 -4.34
CA ILE A 64 -13.58 2.80 -3.45
C ILE A 64 -13.71 4.08 -4.27
N GLU A 65 -13.01 4.18 -5.39
CA GLU A 65 -13.08 5.33 -6.29
C GLU A 65 -14.50 5.53 -6.84
N LEU A 66 -15.16 4.44 -7.23
CA LEU A 66 -16.55 4.46 -7.68
C LEU A 66 -17.48 4.92 -6.56
N ASP A 67 -17.43 4.30 -5.39
CA ASP A 67 -18.31 4.58 -4.27
C ASP A 67 -18.03 5.96 -3.63
N GLY A 68 -16.78 6.42 -3.65
CA GLY A 68 -16.32 7.69 -3.08
C GLY A 68 -16.36 8.87 -4.06
N GLY A 69 -16.46 8.61 -5.36
CA GLY A 69 -16.46 9.64 -6.40
C GLY A 69 -15.15 10.43 -6.47
N MET A 70 -14.02 9.80 -6.18
CA MET A 70 -12.68 10.41 -6.26
C MET A 70 -11.58 9.37 -6.42
N THR A 71 -10.47 9.74 -7.07
CA THR A 71 -9.33 8.87 -7.30
C THR A 71 -8.50 8.64 -6.03
N CYS A 72 -7.88 7.47 -5.92
CA CYS A 72 -7.00 7.10 -4.79
C CYS A 72 -5.52 7.19 -5.14
N GLY A 73 -5.16 7.31 -6.41
CA GLY A 73 -3.77 7.42 -6.87
C GLY A 73 -3.00 6.10 -6.78
N LEU A 74 -3.65 4.98 -7.09
CA LEU A 74 -2.95 3.70 -7.23
C LEU A 74 -2.00 3.74 -8.42
N ARG A 75 -0.75 3.32 -8.21
CA ARG A 75 0.28 3.18 -9.24
C ARG A 75 0.92 1.81 -9.18
N SER A 76 0.82 1.06 -10.26
CA SER A 76 1.57 -0.19 -10.49
C SER A 76 2.85 0.18 -11.24
N CYS A 77 3.82 0.76 -10.55
CA CYS A 77 5.02 1.33 -11.13
C CYS A 77 6.29 0.51 -10.87
N GLY A 78 6.18 -0.61 -10.16
CA GLY A 78 7.32 -1.32 -9.64
C GLY A 78 8.04 -0.56 -8.50
N ILE A 79 8.92 -1.26 -7.82
CA ILE A 79 9.79 -0.68 -6.79
C ILE A 79 11.21 -1.20 -6.99
N VAL A 80 12.19 -0.30 -6.99
CA VAL A 80 13.61 -0.63 -7.07
C VAL A 80 14.21 -0.61 -5.67
N VAL A 81 14.93 -1.68 -5.32
CA VAL A 81 15.73 -1.77 -4.09
C VAL A 81 17.21 -1.80 -4.49
N PRO A 82 18.01 -0.79 -4.14
CA PRO A 82 19.44 -0.75 -4.43
C PRO A 82 20.25 -1.50 -3.37
N PHE A 83 21.41 -2.04 -3.78
CA PHE A 83 22.38 -2.77 -2.94
C PHE A 83 23.80 -2.31 -3.23
N CYS A 84 24.68 -2.39 -2.21
CA CYS A 84 26.08 -2.04 -2.37
C CYS A 84 26.86 -3.09 -3.16
N SER A 85 26.39 -4.33 -3.23
CA SER A 85 27.04 -5.40 -4.01
C SER A 85 26.01 -6.37 -4.64
N SER A 86 26.47 -7.17 -5.59
CA SER A 86 25.68 -8.26 -6.17
C SER A 86 25.40 -9.36 -5.14
N GLU A 87 26.33 -9.61 -4.23
CA GLU A 87 26.18 -10.61 -3.18
C GLU A 87 25.06 -10.26 -2.22
N GLU A 88 24.96 -8.98 -1.79
CA GLU A 88 23.86 -8.50 -0.95
C GLU A 88 22.52 -8.63 -1.67
N ARG A 89 22.46 -8.24 -2.94
CA ARG A 89 21.27 -8.40 -3.78
C ARG A 89 20.82 -9.86 -3.86
N ASP A 90 21.74 -10.78 -4.13
CA ASP A 90 21.40 -12.19 -4.35
C ASP A 90 20.98 -12.91 -3.05
N GLN A 91 21.37 -12.37 -1.89
CA GLN A 91 20.98 -12.83 -0.56
C GLN A 91 19.66 -12.20 -0.06
N TYR A 92 19.10 -11.26 -0.82
CA TYR A 92 17.86 -10.61 -0.38
C TYR A 92 16.69 -11.61 -0.30
N PRO A 93 15.85 -11.60 0.74
CA PRO A 93 14.84 -12.64 1.00
C PRO A 93 13.89 -12.90 -0.17
N THR A 94 13.62 -11.88 -0.97
CA THR A 94 12.71 -11.91 -2.11
C THR A 94 13.43 -11.79 -3.46
N ALA A 95 14.75 -12.01 -3.53
CA ALA A 95 15.55 -11.83 -4.74
C ALA A 95 15.00 -12.59 -5.96
N THR A 96 14.44 -13.78 -5.75
CA THR A 96 13.86 -14.62 -6.81
C THR A 96 12.61 -14.02 -7.46
N TRP A 97 12.00 -13.00 -6.85
CA TRP A 97 10.82 -12.30 -7.35
C TRP A 97 11.15 -11.02 -8.11
N GLY A 98 12.40 -10.54 -7.99
CA GLY A 98 12.87 -9.30 -8.59
C GLY A 98 13.69 -9.52 -9.86
N LEU A 99 13.66 -8.54 -10.75
CA LEU A 99 14.57 -8.46 -11.89
C LEU A 99 15.90 -7.88 -11.40
N SER A 100 17.00 -8.59 -11.62
CA SER A 100 18.34 -8.12 -11.26
C SER A 100 18.76 -6.95 -12.13
N LEU A 101 19.17 -5.86 -11.49
CA LEU A 101 19.72 -4.68 -12.13
C LEU A 101 21.24 -4.60 -11.86
N ASN A 102 22.00 -4.32 -12.91
CA ASN A 102 23.39 -3.91 -12.79
C ASN A 102 23.50 -2.39 -12.58
N ARG A 103 24.71 -1.87 -12.32
CA ARG A 103 24.92 -0.44 -12.05
C ARG A 103 24.37 0.49 -13.15
N PRO A 104 24.64 0.28 -14.48
CA PRO A 104 24.07 1.11 -15.53
C PRO A 104 22.54 1.13 -15.56
N GLN A 105 21.90 -0.03 -15.36
CA GLN A 105 20.44 -0.13 -15.30
C GLN A 105 19.87 0.59 -14.07
N LEU A 106 20.53 0.43 -12.92
CA LEU A 106 20.14 1.11 -11.68
C LEU A 106 20.22 2.64 -11.82
N GLU A 107 21.25 3.15 -12.50
CA GLU A 107 21.40 4.58 -12.78
C GLU A 107 20.37 5.11 -13.78
N GLN A 108 19.93 4.27 -14.71
CA GLN A 108 18.83 4.61 -15.62
C GLN A 108 17.49 4.75 -14.88
N ASP A 109 17.21 3.83 -13.94
CA ASP A 109 15.97 3.84 -13.17
C ASP A 109 15.98 4.90 -12.05
N ILE A 110 17.16 5.17 -11.48
CA ILE A 110 17.35 6.17 -10.41
C ILE A 110 18.50 7.12 -10.82
N PRO A 111 18.23 8.12 -11.65
CA PRO A 111 19.25 9.07 -12.08
C PRO A 111 19.89 9.80 -10.89
N GLY A 112 21.23 9.79 -10.84
CA GLY A 112 21.99 10.43 -9.77
C GLY A 112 22.13 9.60 -8.48
N ILE A 113 21.77 8.32 -8.51
CA ILE A 113 22.03 7.41 -7.37
C ILE A 113 23.52 7.40 -7.03
N GLY A 114 23.83 7.45 -5.71
CA GLY A 114 25.21 7.49 -5.21
C GLY A 114 26.08 6.34 -5.70
N SER A 115 27.42 6.56 -5.76
CA SER A 115 28.40 5.59 -6.26
C SER A 115 28.47 4.29 -5.46
N ASP A 116 27.99 4.27 -4.24
CA ASP A 116 28.05 3.10 -3.35
C ASP A 116 27.05 1.99 -3.77
N TRP A 117 26.02 2.37 -4.51
CA TRP A 117 25.00 1.43 -4.99
C TRP A 117 25.44 0.78 -6.30
N GLN A 118 25.74 -0.51 -6.29
CA GLN A 118 26.32 -1.23 -7.42
C GLN A 118 25.37 -2.20 -8.11
N ALA A 119 24.32 -2.62 -7.43
CA ALA A 119 23.33 -3.56 -7.93
C ALA A 119 21.91 -3.17 -7.47
N GLY A 120 20.88 -3.76 -8.05
CA GLY A 120 19.49 -3.55 -7.64
C GLY A 120 18.59 -4.73 -7.93
N LEU A 121 17.38 -4.69 -7.37
CA LEU A 121 16.25 -5.53 -7.73
C LEU A 121 15.07 -4.63 -8.10
N LEU A 122 14.48 -4.87 -9.25
CA LEU A 122 13.20 -4.27 -9.63
C LEU A 122 12.08 -5.29 -9.37
N PHE A 123 11.15 -4.94 -8.50
CA PHE A 123 9.95 -5.71 -8.22
C PHE A 123 8.76 -5.09 -8.97
N GLU A 124 8.51 -5.58 -10.19
CA GLU A 124 7.46 -5.03 -11.07
C GLU A 124 6.04 -5.17 -10.51
N GLN A 125 5.82 -6.19 -9.66
CA GLN A 125 4.52 -6.46 -9.05
C GLN A 125 4.18 -5.48 -7.92
N ASP A 126 5.21 -4.87 -7.32
CA ASP A 126 5.05 -3.91 -6.25
C ASP A 126 4.64 -2.54 -6.80
N GLY A 127 4.08 -1.71 -5.95
CA GLY A 127 3.60 -0.40 -6.35
C GLY A 127 3.32 0.51 -5.16
N GLN A 128 2.47 1.50 -5.37
CA GLN A 128 2.15 2.46 -4.31
C GLN A 128 0.77 3.09 -4.47
N ILE A 129 0.27 3.61 -3.38
CA ILE A 129 -0.77 4.64 -3.36
C ILE A 129 -0.07 5.99 -3.26
N ASP A 130 -0.05 6.74 -4.34
CA ASP A 130 0.68 8.01 -4.47
C ASP A 130 0.20 9.07 -3.45
N ASN A 131 -1.08 9.06 -3.12
CA ASN A 131 -1.66 9.94 -2.12
C ASN A 131 -2.53 9.18 -1.11
N ARG A 132 -1.90 8.60 -0.05
CA ARG A 132 -2.63 7.88 1.01
C ARG A 132 -3.70 8.73 1.71
N ARG A 133 -3.54 10.05 1.81
CA ARG A 133 -4.57 10.94 2.37
C ARG A 133 -5.80 10.99 1.47
N GLN A 134 -5.59 10.91 0.16
CA GLN A 134 -6.67 10.85 -0.81
C GLN A 134 -7.41 9.51 -0.73
N LEU A 135 -6.70 8.38 -0.57
CA LEU A 135 -7.30 7.08 -0.28
C LEU A 135 -8.16 7.12 0.99
N MET A 136 -7.63 7.71 2.08
CA MET A 136 -8.38 7.81 3.33
C MET A 136 -9.67 8.63 3.16
N ARG A 137 -9.61 9.75 2.44
CA ARG A 137 -10.78 10.59 2.13
C ARG A 137 -11.78 9.86 1.22
N ALA A 138 -11.29 9.12 0.22
CA ALA A 138 -12.14 8.32 -0.65
C ALA A 138 -12.89 7.25 0.14
N LEU A 139 -12.21 6.56 1.05
CA LEU A 139 -12.82 5.59 1.96
C LEU A 139 -13.88 6.23 2.88
N GLU A 140 -13.59 7.40 3.45
CA GLU A 140 -14.58 8.13 4.28
C GLU A 140 -15.81 8.50 3.48
N ARG A 141 -15.64 9.05 2.26
CA ARG A 141 -16.76 9.41 1.37
C ARG A 141 -17.57 8.19 0.95
N ALA A 142 -16.89 7.11 0.55
CA ALA A 142 -17.53 5.85 0.19
C ALA A 142 -18.36 5.28 1.37
N CYS A 143 -17.79 5.25 2.57
CA CYS A 143 -18.49 4.82 3.78
C CYS A 143 -19.70 5.71 4.08
N THR A 144 -19.55 7.04 3.99
CA THR A 144 -20.65 7.99 4.22
C THR A 144 -21.78 7.78 3.19
N GLY A 145 -21.44 7.63 1.91
CA GLY A 145 -22.41 7.36 0.85
C GLY A 145 -23.18 6.05 1.03
N LEU A 146 -22.56 5.06 1.67
CA LEU A 146 -23.16 3.76 2.01
C LEU A 146 -23.89 3.78 3.37
N GLY A 147 -24.04 4.93 4.03
CA GLY A 147 -24.78 5.07 5.28
C GLY A 147 -24.03 4.61 6.54
N VAL A 148 -22.70 4.50 6.48
CA VAL A 148 -21.88 4.23 7.68
C VAL A 148 -21.98 5.42 8.63
N GLN A 149 -22.27 5.15 9.89
CA GLN A 149 -22.31 6.15 10.94
C GLN A 149 -20.92 6.35 11.56
N PHE A 150 -20.54 7.61 11.81
CA PHE A 150 -19.27 7.95 12.44
C PHE A 150 -19.52 8.56 13.82
N MET A 151 -18.92 7.98 14.85
CA MET A 151 -18.86 8.53 16.21
C MET A 151 -17.42 8.96 16.51
N GLU A 152 -17.19 10.25 16.41
CA GLU A 152 -15.89 10.86 16.71
C GLU A 152 -15.88 11.41 18.15
N GLY A 153 -14.70 11.54 18.74
CA GLY A 153 -14.56 11.98 20.13
C GLY A 153 -14.82 10.88 21.15
N THR A 154 -15.01 9.64 20.73
CA THR A 154 -15.30 8.50 21.60
C THR A 154 -14.07 7.57 21.68
N GLU A 155 -13.55 7.40 22.87
CA GLU A 155 -12.49 6.44 23.16
C GLU A 155 -13.09 5.10 23.54
N VAL A 156 -12.62 4.02 22.91
CA VAL A 156 -12.97 2.66 23.29
C VAL A 156 -11.98 2.23 24.38
N LEU A 157 -12.47 1.99 25.58
CA LEU A 157 -11.70 1.44 26.70
C LEU A 157 -11.82 -0.08 26.67
N GLU A 158 -10.74 -0.78 27.09
CA GLU A 158 -10.72 -2.24 27.24
C GLU A 158 -11.70 -2.72 28.33
#